data_5ac24bd2e12c123ff18bb45dae1df20f
#
_entry.id   5ac24bd2e12c123ff18bb45dae1df20f
#
_cell.length_a   1.000
_cell.length_b   1.000
_cell.length_c   1.000
_cell.angle_alpha   90.00
_cell.angle_beta   90.00
_cell.angle_gamma   90.00
#
_symmetry.space_group_name_H-M   'P 1'
#
loop_
_entity.id
_entity.type
_entity.pdbx_description
1 polymer ?
#
loop_
_entity_poly.entity_id
_entity_poly.type
_entity_poly.pdbx_seq_one_letter_code
_entity_poly.pdbx_strand_id
1 'polypeptide(L)'
;EEHGRRDICIYARESHVLVARSPAQLFIDPSHTYRLRFTGEFEDREPVGFTVRPLRDESEADEINRVYVRCGMVPAPTEVIWSNHLHADTVCYLVAVRDDGTVIGTVTGVDHKRLFNDPEDGSSLWTLAVDPSAGLPGVGAALTRELARIFRDRGRAYLDLSVAHDNEAAIGLYEKLGFHRVPVLAVKRKNAINEPLFTHPPETIDDLNPYARIIADEAVRRGIHVEVIDAETGEMRLSHGGRTVITRESLSEYTSAVAMSRCDDKRLTRRIVSEAGIAVPRGRLATFDADDHAFVAEVGDVVVKPTRGEQGKGITVGIDGPEELDAALARAREQHPEVLIEQRAPGDDLRLVVINGKVVAAALRRPAEVVGTGKH
;
A
#
# COMPACT_ATOMS: atom_id res chain seq x y z
N GLU A 1 5.77 24.00 2.81
CA GLU A 1 4.91 23.13 1.99
C GLU A 1 3.80 22.61 2.84
N GLU A 2 2.58 22.78 2.38
CA GLU A 2 1.39 22.27 3.04
C GLU A 2 1.30 20.74 2.87
N HIS A 3 0.71 20.10 3.85
CA HIS A 3 0.48 18.66 3.88
C HIS A 3 -0.24 18.19 2.59
N GLY A 4 0.34 17.24 1.86
CA GLY A 4 -0.27 16.66 0.67
C GLY A 4 0.12 17.31 -0.68
N ARG A 5 0.98 18.31 -0.71
CA ARG A 5 1.52 18.84 -1.97
C ARG A 5 2.60 17.92 -2.53
N ARG A 6 2.56 17.75 -3.86
CA ARG A 6 3.60 17.04 -4.61
C ARG A 6 4.92 17.78 -4.50
N ASP A 7 5.97 17.01 -4.57
CA ASP A 7 7.34 17.43 -4.54
C ASP A 7 7.67 18.47 -5.60
N ILE A 8 8.36 19.54 -5.19
CA ILE A 8 8.98 20.47 -6.12
C ILE A 8 10.37 19.94 -6.46
N CYS A 9 10.61 19.74 -7.74
CA CYS A 9 11.90 19.34 -8.27
C CYS A 9 12.63 20.58 -8.80
N ILE A 10 13.83 20.83 -8.33
CA ILE A 10 14.70 21.88 -8.83
C ILE A 10 15.84 21.23 -9.61
N TYR A 11 15.98 21.60 -10.88
CA TYR A 11 17.10 21.17 -11.73
C TYR A 11 18.28 22.12 -11.53
N ALA A 12 19.40 21.61 -11.02
CA ALA A 12 20.57 22.43 -10.72
C ALA A 12 21.86 21.76 -11.20
N ARG A 13 22.76 22.55 -11.77
CA ARG A 13 24.11 22.11 -12.15
C ARG A 13 24.98 21.84 -10.92
N GLU A 14 24.84 22.65 -9.88
CA GLU A 14 25.58 22.54 -8.63
C GLU A 14 24.66 22.02 -7.48
N SER A 15 23.91 20.98 -7.77
CA SER A 15 22.96 20.36 -6.84
C SER A 15 23.58 19.95 -5.51
N HIS A 16 24.84 19.50 -5.51
CA HIS A 16 25.60 19.16 -4.31
C HIS A 16 25.76 20.33 -3.34
N VAL A 17 25.92 21.56 -3.85
CA VAL A 17 26.02 22.77 -3.01
C VAL A 17 24.71 23.06 -2.30
N LEU A 18 23.58 22.93 -3.00
CA LEU A 18 22.25 23.12 -2.41
C LEU A 18 21.99 22.10 -1.31
N VAL A 19 22.26 20.82 -1.57
CA VAL A 19 22.06 19.74 -0.61
C VAL A 19 23.00 19.89 0.59
N ALA A 20 24.26 20.28 0.37
CA ALA A 20 25.19 20.50 1.47
C ALA A 20 24.77 21.62 2.44
N ARG A 21 24.01 22.61 1.96
CA ARG A 21 23.46 23.69 2.81
C ARG A 21 22.22 23.30 3.62
N SER A 22 21.49 22.27 3.19
CA SER A 22 20.26 21.83 3.84
C SER A 22 20.09 20.31 3.77
N PRO A 23 21.06 19.51 4.24
CA PRO A 23 21.05 18.06 4.05
C PRO A 23 19.90 17.35 4.80
N ALA A 24 19.36 17.98 5.85
CA ALA A 24 18.19 17.47 6.57
C ALA A 24 16.88 17.63 5.77
N GLN A 25 16.83 18.56 4.81
CA GLN A 25 15.63 18.91 4.07
C GLN A 25 15.67 18.52 2.60
N LEU A 26 16.86 18.44 2.00
CA LEU A 26 17.08 18.22 0.58
C LEU A 26 17.85 16.94 0.33
N PHE A 27 17.61 16.33 -0.84
CA PHE A 27 18.41 15.23 -1.37
C PHE A 27 18.52 15.35 -2.88
N ILE A 28 19.53 14.70 -3.46
CA ILE A 28 19.66 14.51 -4.90
C ILE A 28 18.81 13.30 -5.26
N ASP A 29 17.83 13.51 -6.13
CA ASP A 29 16.99 12.43 -6.63
C ASP A 29 17.86 11.42 -7.40
N PRO A 30 17.75 10.11 -7.14
CA PRO A 30 18.51 9.08 -7.84
C PRO A 30 18.00 8.87 -9.27
N SER A 31 17.97 9.94 -10.04
CA SER A 31 17.46 9.99 -11.40
C SER A 31 18.47 10.63 -12.36
N HIS A 32 18.30 10.35 -13.64
CA HIS A 32 19.03 11.00 -14.71
C HIS A 32 18.13 12.03 -15.39
N THR A 33 18.69 13.21 -15.66
CA THR A 33 18.01 14.23 -16.46
C THR A 33 18.33 14.03 -17.93
N TYR A 34 17.30 13.94 -18.75
CA TYR A 34 17.37 13.82 -20.19
C TYR A 34 16.75 15.04 -20.85
N ARG A 35 17.35 15.50 -21.96
CA ARG A 35 16.92 16.67 -22.73
C ARG A 35 16.73 16.34 -24.20
N LEU A 36 15.59 16.72 -24.75
CA LEU A 36 15.32 16.77 -26.17
C LEU A 36 15.35 18.22 -26.65
N ARG A 37 16.31 18.58 -27.52
CA ARG A 37 16.36 19.89 -28.15
C ARG A 37 15.48 19.93 -29.38
N PHE A 38 14.74 21.03 -29.57
CA PHE A 38 13.85 21.21 -30.71
C PHE A 38 14.59 21.78 -31.93
N THR A 39 15.67 21.13 -32.36
CA THR A 39 16.56 21.60 -33.46
C THR A 39 16.33 20.90 -34.80
N GLY A 40 15.40 19.96 -34.88
CA GLY A 40 15.13 19.15 -36.07
C GLY A 40 13.65 18.84 -36.30
N GLU A 41 13.38 18.17 -37.41
CA GLU A 41 12.06 17.60 -37.68
C GLU A 41 11.79 16.41 -36.76
N PHE A 42 10.59 16.33 -36.22
CA PHE A 42 10.12 15.13 -35.49
C PHE A 42 9.55 14.14 -36.49
N GLU A 43 9.90 12.86 -36.35
CA GLU A 43 9.18 11.81 -37.07
C GLU A 43 7.70 11.82 -36.65
N ASP A 44 6.85 12.19 -37.60
CA ASP A 44 5.41 12.08 -37.41
C ASP A 44 5.02 10.61 -37.57
N ARG A 45 4.70 9.96 -36.50
CA ARG A 45 4.20 8.58 -36.49
C ARG A 45 2.81 8.57 -35.87
N GLU A 46 1.80 8.35 -36.68
CA GLU A 46 0.45 8.26 -36.19
C GLU A 46 0.26 7.04 -35.27
N PRO A 47 -0.37 7.22 -34.11
CA PRO A 47 -0.69 6.11 -33.22
C PRO A 47 -1.76 5.20 -33.86
N VAL A 48 -1.67 3.88 -33.59
CA VAL A 48 -2.62 2.89 -34.08
C VAL A 48 -3.46 2.34 -32.92
N GLY A 49 -4.79 2.47 -33.05
CA GLY A 49 -5.73 1.95 -32.07
C GLY A 49 -5.98 2.88 -30.84
N PHE A 50 -5.46 4.09 -30.90
CA PHE A 50 -5.72 5.14 -29.90
C PHE A 50 -5.39 6.53 -30.46
N THR A 51 -5.89 7.56 -29.82
CA THR A 51 -5.58 8.97 -30.11
C THR A 51 -4.94 9.66 -28.92
N VAL A 52 -4.03 10.62 -29.18
CA VAL A 52 -3.45 11.48 -28.11
C VAL A 52 -4.03 12.87 -28.26
N ARG A 53 -4.55 13.41 -27.17
CA ARG A 53 -5.21 14.72 -27.15
C ARG A 53 -5.25 15.36 -25.77
N PRO A 54 -5.51 16.67 -25.66
CA PRO A 54 -5.88 17.29 -24.38
C PRO A 54 -7.17 16.69 -23.78
N LEU A 55 -7.38 16.94 -22.49
CA LEU A 55 -8.61 16.56 -21.77
C LEU A 55 -9.83 17.26 -22.40
N ARG A 56 -10.98 16.59 -22.37
CA ARG A 56 -12.25 17.12 -22.86
C ARG A 56 -13.22 17.48 -21.75
N ASP A 57 -13.19 16.73 -20.65
CA ASP A 57 -14.08 16.95 -19.51
C ASP A 57 -13.38 16.55 -18.19
N GLU A 58 -14.01 16.91 -17.06
CA GLU A 58 -13.48 16.69 -15.72
C GLU A 58 -13.33 15.20 -15.36
N SER A 59 -14.18 14.33 -15.92
CA SER A 59 -14.12 12.89 -15.63
C SER A 59 -12.82 12.27 -16.12
N GLU A 60 -12.18 12.83 -17.14
CA GLU A 60 -10.87 12.38 -17.62
C GLU A 60 -9.73 12.67 -16.62
N ALA A 61 -9.92 13.61 -15.70
CA ALA A 61 -8.96 13.83 -14.60
C ALA A 61 -9.05 12.69 -13.56
N ASP A 62 -10.23 12.11 -13.34
CA ASP A 62 -10.37 10.89 -12.55
C ASP A 62 -9.71 9.68 -13.23
N GLU A 63 -9.84 9.60 -14.55
CA GLU A 63 -9.19 8.55 -15.34
C GLU A 63 -7.65 8.69 -15.33
N ILE A 64 -7.10 9.91 -15.34
CA ILE A 64 -5.67 10.16 -15.12
C ILE A 64 -5.25 9.58 -13.76
N ASN A 65 -5.99 9.89 -12.71
CA ASN A 65 -5.71 9.39 -11.36
C ASN A 65 -5.80 7.86 -11.29
N ARG A 66 -6.77 7.25 -11.99
CA ARG A 66 -6.86 5.80 -12.13
C ARG A 66 -5.59 5.21 -12.74
N VAL A 67 -5.08 5.80 -13.82
CA VAL A 67 -3.83 5.37 -14.46
C VAL A 67 -2.64 5.57 -13.53
N TYR A 68 -2.54 6.70 -12.83
CA TYR A 68 -1.47 6.95 -11.85
C TYR A 68 -1.45 5.88 -10.76
N VAL A 69 -2.59 5.58 -10.14
CA VAL A 69 -2.68 4.54 -9.10
C VAL A 69 -2.22 3.17 -9.63
N ARG A 70 -2.61 2.83 -10.86
CA ARG A 70 -2.18 1.55 -11.48
C ARG A 70 -0.69 1.48 -11.79
N CYS A 71 -0.05 2.62 -11.97
CA CYS A 71 1.40 2.75 -12.16
C CYS A 71 2.16 2.97 -10.85
N GLY A 72 1.52 2.88 -9.67
CA GLY A 72 2.15 3.15 -8.38
C GLY A 72 2.48 4.63 -8.14
N MET A 73 1.90 5.54 -8.93
CA MET A 73 2.12 6.97 -8.80
C MET A 73 1.09 7.62 -7.88
N VAL A 74 1.48 8.72 -7.24
CA VAL A 74 0.60 9.48 -6.35
C VAL A 74 -0.43 10.26 -7.17
N PRO A 75 -1.75 10.06 -6.95
CA PRO A 75 -2.78 10.85 -7.61
C PRO A 75 -2.76 12.31 -7.14
N ALA A 76 -3.30 13.21 -7.96
CA ALA A 76 -3.55 14.60 -7.59
C ALA A 76 -5.06 14.82 -7.44
N PRO A 77 -5.51 15.81 -6.64
CA PRO A 77 -6.94 16.13 -6.60
C PRO A 77 -7.49 16.40 -8.00
N THR A 78 -8.62 15.77 -8.35
CA THR A 78 -9.24 15.86 -9.68
C THR A 78 -9.53 17.30 -10.07
N GLU A 79 -10.07 18.07 -9.13
CA GLU A 79 -10.36 19.49 -9.30
C GLU A 79 -9.12 20.34 -9.60
N VAL A 80 -7.94 19.95 -9.10
CA VAL A 80 -6.66 20.62 -9.38
C VAL A 80 -6.21 20.32 -10.80
N ILE A 81 -6.29 19.07 -11.25
CA ILE A 81 -5.97 18.69 -12.63
C ILE A 81 -6.87 19.45 -13.60
N TRP A 82 -8.17 19.41 -13.36
CA TRP A 82 -9.15 20.03 -14.22
C TRP A 82 -9.04 21.58 -14.25
N SER A 83 -8.92 22.20 -13.07
CA SER A 83 -8.71 23.67 -12.97
C SER A 83 -7.43 24.11 -13.68
N ASN A 84 -6.33 23.37 -13.51
CA ASN A 84 -5.09 23.67 -14.23
C ASN A 84 -5.27 23.50 -15.74
N HIS A 85 -5.99 22.48 -16.19
CA HIS A 85 -6.27 22.27 -17.60
C HIS A 85 -7.04 23.46 -18.23
N LEU A 86 -8.03 23.99 -17.50
CA LEU A 86 -8.87 25.08 -18.00
C LEU A 86 -8.21 26.46 -17.92
N HIS A 87 -7.42 26.71 -16.87
CA HIS A 87 -7.03 28.07 -16.51
C HIS A 87 -5.52 28.32 -16.49
N ALA A 88 -4.69 27.26 -16.44
CA ALA A 88 -3.24 27.39 -16.41
C ALA A 88 -2.63 27.07 -17.78
N ASP A 89 -2.13 28.10 -18.46
CA ASP A 89 -1.38 27.92 -19.71
C ASP A 89 0.07 27.44 -19.49
N THR A 90 0.45 27.27 -18.23
CA THR A 90 1.76 26.81 -17.77
C THR A 90 1.88 25.29 -17.68
N VAL A 91 0.75 24.58 -17.58
CA VAL A 91 0.70 23.12 -17.47
C VAL A 91 -0.10 22.55 -18.64
N CYS A 92 0.38 21.45 -19.20
CA CYS A 92 -0.28 20.74 -20.31
C CYS A 92 -0.55 19.31 -19.89
N TYR A 93 -1.83 18.89 -19.93
CA TYR A 93 -2.24 17.51 -19.70
C TYR A 93 -2.69 16.89 -21.03
N LEU A 94 -2.14 15.73 -21.36
CA LEU A 94 -2.56 14.93 -22.50
C LEU A 94 -2.99 13.54 -22.04
N VAL A 95 -3.97 12.99 -22.69
CA VAL A 95 -4.44 11.62 -22.52
C VAL A 95 -4.34 10.84 -23.84
N ALA A 96 -3.96 9.57 -23.72
CA ALA A 96 -4.09 8.59 -24.78
C ALA A 96 -5.41 7.84 -24.59
N VAL A 97 -6.27 7.89 -25.59
CA VAL A 97 -7.65 7.37 -25.50
C VAL A 97 -7.89 6.38 -26.63
N ARG A 98 -8.39 5.18 -26.29
CA ARG A 98 -8.84 4.18 -27.25
C ARG A 98 -10.10 4.62 -27.98
N ASP A 99 -10.42 3.91 -29.06
CA ASP A 99 -11.64 4.14 -29.84
C ASP A 99 -12.92 3.91 -29.03
N ASP A 100 -12.85 3.09 -27.97
CA ASP A 100 -13.95 2.86 -27.03
C ASP A 100 -14.11 3.93 -25.93
N GLY A 101 -13.25 4.97 -25.96
CA GLY A 101 -13.26 6.05 -25.00
C GLY A 101 -12.40 5.80 -23.74
N THR A 102 -11.78 4.64 -23.59
CA THR A 102 -10.95 4.31 -22.41
C THR A 102 -9.63 5.08 -22.42
N VAL A 103 -9.32 5.80 -21.34
CA VAL A 103 -8.01 6.42 -21.13
C VAL A 103 -7.00 5.34 -20.76
N ILE A 104 -5.96 5.19 -21.60
CA ILE A 104 -4.91 4.16 -21.45
C ILE A 104 -3.54 4.72 -21.11
N GLY A 105 -3.39 6.02 -21.06
CA GLY A 105 -2.14 6.68 -20.68
C GLY A 105 -2.31 8.18 -20.56
N THR A 106 -1.36 8.82 -19.91
CA THR A 106 -1.35 10.26 -19.68
C THR A 106 0.07 10.78 -19.61
N VAL A 107 0.25 12.06 -19.97
CA VAL A 107 1.48 12.81 -19.78
C VAL A 107 1.16 14.21 -19.29
N THR A 108 1.97 14.73 -18.37
CA THR A 108 1.91 16.11 -17.90
C THR A 108 3.18 16.84 -18.32
N GLY A 109 3.02 18.02 -18.91
CA GLY A 109 4.12 18.90 -19.27
C GLY A 109 4.03 20.25 -18.59
N VAL A 110 5.17 20.90 -18.37
CA VAL A 110 5.29 22.21 -17.73
C VAL A 110 6.09 23.15 -18.62
N ASP A 111 5.54 24.34 -18.85
CA ASP A 111 6.16 25.42 -19.62
C ASP A 111 6.98 26.29 -18.66
N HIS A 112 8.30 26.12 -18.67
CA HIS A 112 9.21 26.86 -17.78
C HIS A 112 9.21 28.37 -18.05
N LYS A 113 9.10 28.75 -19.33
CA LYS A 113 9.06 30.17 -19.70
C LYS A 113 7.87 30.89 -19.10
N ARG A 114 6.70 30.25 -19.17
CA ARG A 114 5.48 30.83 -18.64
C ARG A 114 5.41 30.76 -17.11
N LEU A 115 5.91 29.68 -16.52
CA LEU A 115 5.79 29.47 -15.07
C LEU A 115 6.88 30.18 -14.27
N PHE A 116 8.14 30.19 -14.78
CA PHE A 116 9.32 30.65 -14.04
C PHE A 116 10.04 31.80 -14.73
N ASN A 117 9.55 32.26 -15.90
CA ASN A 117 10.28 33.18 -16.78
C ASN A 117 11.70 32.67 -17.15
N ASP A 118 11.81 31.39 -17.43
CA ASP A 118 13.07 30.72 -17.76
C ASP A 118 13.78 31.40 -18.93
N PRO A 119 15.04 31.88 -18.74
CA PRO A 119 15.79 32.55 -19.78
C PRO A 119 16.24 31.60 -20.91
N GLU A 120 16.23 30.30 -20.70
CA GLU A 120 16.59 29.29 -21.70
C GLU A 120 15.37 28.80 -22.52
N ASP A 121 14.18 29.36 -22.29
CA ASP A 121 12.91 29.02 -22.95
C ASP A 121 12.58 27.52 -22.89
N GLY A 122 12.83 26.89 -21.75
CA GLY A 122 12.66 25.46 -21.55
C GLY A 122 11.25 25.01 -21.27
N SER A 123 11.07 23.69 -21.32
CA SER A 123 9.89 22.96 -20.88
C SER A 123 10.31 21.63 -20.25
N SER A 124 9.39 20.98 -19.53
CA SER A 124 9.65 19.65 -18.96
C SER A 124 8.44 18.73 -19.02
N LEU A 125 8.72 17.44 -19.11
CA LEU A 125 7.80 16.34 -18.90
C LEU A 125 7.89 15.92 -17.41
N TRP A 126 6.77 15.97 -16.72
CA TRP A 126 6.73 15.69 -15.27
C TRP A 126 6.19 14.32 -14.91
N THR A 127 5.18 13.84 -15.62
CA THR A 127 4.59 12.54 -15.39
C THR A 127 4.27 11.90 -16.73
N LEU A 128 4.71 10.67 -16.93
CA LEU A 128 4.29 9.82 -18.04
C LEU A 128 3.83 8.49 -17.43
N ALA A 129 2.58 8.16 -17.64
CA ALA A 129 2.00 6.93 -17.15
C ALA A 129 1.21 6.23 -18.25
N VAL A 130 1.42 4.93 -18.41
CA VAL A 130 0.66 4.08 -19.35
C VAL A 130 0.06 2.95 -18.52
N ASP A 131 -1.25 2.76 -18.63
CA ASP A 131 -1.97 1.69 -17.95
C ASP A 131 -1.32 0.32 -18.29
N PRO A 132 -0.83 -0.45 -17.31
CA PRO A 132 -0.21 -1.75 -17.57
C PRO A 132 -1.10 -2.73 -18.34
N SER A 133 -2.42 -2.55 -18.28
CA SER A 133 -3.40 -3.36 -19.02
C SER A 133 -3.75 -2.81 -20.40
N ALA A 134 -3.10 -1.73 -20.84
CA ALA A 134 -3.40 -1.10 -22.12
C ALA A 134 -3.25 -2.06 -23.32
N GLY A 135 -2.27 -2.97 -23.28
CA GLY A 135 -2.06 -3.96 -24.32
C GLY A 135 -1.70 -3.40 -25.70
N LEU A 136 -1.49 -2.08 -25.81
CA LEU A 136 -1.13 -1.39 -27.05
C LEU A 136 0.31 -0.87 -26.98
N PRO A 137 1.15 -1.19 -27.97
CA PRO A 137 2.51 -0.67 -28.00
C PRO A 137 2.55 0.80 -28.43
N GLY A 138 3.57 1.53 -27.96
CA GLY A 138 3.89 2.87 -28.43
C GLY A 138 3.11 4.00 -27.77
N VAL A 139 2.23 3.75 -26.78
CA VAL A 139 1.43 4.77 -26.09
C VAL A 139 2.34 5.83 -25.44
N GLY A 140 3.36 5.43 -24.69
CA GLY A 140 4.28 6.38 -24.05
C GLY A 140 5.07 7.21 -25.07
N ALA A 141 5.47 6.61 -26.18
CA ALA A 141 6.15 7.31 -27.27
C ALA A 141 5.26 8.37 -27.94
N ALA A 142 3.99 8.02 -28.20
CA ALA A 142 3.03 8.94 -28.82
C ALA A 142 2.72 10.13 -27.91
N LEU A 143 2.47 9.87 -26.61
CA LEU A 143 2.27 10.91 -25.60
C LEU A 143 3.47 11.87 -25.51
N THR A 144 4.69 11.34 -25.49
CA THR A 144 5.92 12.14 -25.40
C THR A 144 6.13 12.97 -26.67
N ARG A 145 5.91 12.42 -27.86
CA ARG A 145 6.02 13.16 -29.13
C ARG A 145 5.00 14.28 -29.23
N GLU A 146 3.76 14.01 -28.88
CA GLU A 146 2.71 15.05 -28.95
C GLU A 146 3.01 16.18 -27.96
N LEU A 147 3.47 15.88 -26.74
CA LEU A 147 3.90 16.88 -25.78
C LEU A 147 5.08 17.70 -26.31
N ALA A 148 6.08 17.05 -26.91
CA ALA A 148 7.23 17.71 -27.51
C ALA A 148 6.80 18.63 -28.68
N ARG A 149 5.86 18.17 -29.54
CA ARG A 149 5.29 18.96 -30.63
C ARG A 149 4.60 20.24 -30.10
N ILE A 150 3.76 20.11 -29.05
CA ILE A 150 3.07 21.25 -28.45
C ILE A 150 4.06 22.29 -27.92
N PHE A 151 5.11 21.88 -27.20
CA PHE A 151 6.10 22.83 -26.66
C PHE A 151 6.98 23.45 -27.73
N ARG A 152 7.36 22.68 -28.76
CA ARG A 152 8.05 23.23 -29.94
C ARG A 152 7.19 24.33 -30.62
N ASP A 153 5.90 24.01 -30.85
CA ASP A 153 4.99 24.97 -31.50
C ASP A 153 4.71 26.20 -30.65
N ARG A 154 4.88 26.09 -29.32
CA ARG A 154 4.89 27.24 -28.40
C ARG A 154 6.22 28.01 -28.39
N GLY A 155 7.21 27.61 -29.20
CA GLY A 155 8.52 28.24 -29.29
C GLY A 155 9.44 27.93 -28.11
N ARG A 156 9.26 26.78 -27.43
CA ARG A 156 10.22 26.33 -26.43
C ARG A 156 11.48 25.79 -27.11
N ALA A 157 12.61 25.88 -26.40
CA ALA A 157 13.90 25.43 -26.93
C ALA A 157 14.17 23.95 -26.72
N TYR A 158 13.59 23.37 -25.67
CA TYR A 158 13.82 21.97 -25.29
C TYR A 158 12.73 21.43 -24.39
N LEU A 159 12.69 20.09 -24.29
CA LEU A 159 11.89 19.32 -23.33
C LEU A 159 12.85 18.52 -22.44
N ASP A 160 12.83 18.79 -21.14
CA ASP A 160 13.57 18.02 -20.13
C ASP A 160 12.66 16.99 -19.45
N LEU A 161 13.27 15.96 -18.95
CA LEU A 161 12.62 14.99 -18.05
C LEU A 161 13.64 14.43 -17.06
N SER A 162 13.12 13.88 -15.96
CA SER A 162 13.87 13.11 -14.98
C SER A 162 13.35 11.68 -14.98
N VAL A 163 14.25 10.71 -15.03
CA VAL A 163 13.94 9.28 -15.01
C VAL A 163 14.81 8.57 -13.99
N ALA A 164 14.23 7.67 -13.21
CA ALA A 164 14.97 6.85 -12.23
C ALA A 164 16.14 6.13 -12.91
N HIS A 165 17.29 6.12 -12.25
CA HIS A 165 18.55 5.63 -12.83
C HIS A 165 18.52 4.16 -13.24
N ASP A 166 17.62 3.37 -12.67
CA ASP A 166 17.41 1.93 -12.88
C ASP A 166 16.21 1.61 -13.79
N ASN A 167 15.47 2.62 -14.26
CA ASN A 167 14.34 2.43 -15.17
C ASN A 167 14.80 2.30 -16.63
N GLU A 168 15.45 1.18 -16.95
CA GLU A 168 16.01 0.89 -18.28
C GLU A 168 14.95 0.98 -19.41
N ALA A 169 13.71 0.59 -19.14
CA ALA A 169 12.63 0.63 -20.13
C ALA A 169 12.28 2.06 -20.54
N ALA A 170 12.15 2.97 -19.57
CA ALA A 170 11.88 4.38 -19.83
C ALA A 170 13.10 5.08 -20.43
N ILE A 171 14.31 4.80 -19.94
CA ILE A 171 15.57 5.31 -20.51
C ILE A 171 15.65 4.94 -21.99
N GLY A 172 15.47 3.66 -22.33
CA GLY A 172 15.51 3.21 -23.73
C GLY A 172 14.41 3.82 -24.61
N LEU A 173 13.24 4.14 -24.04
CA LEU A 173 12.19 4.90 -24.74
C LEU A 173 12.68 6.31 -25.07
N TYR A 174 13.18 7.05 -24.09
CA TYR A 174 13.59 8.44 -24.28
C TYR A 174 14.79 8.56 -25.24
N GLU A 175 15.77 7.68 -25.14
CA GLU A 175 16.91 7.64 -26.07
C GLU A 175 16.47 7.39 -27.52
N LYS A 176 15.52 6.46 -27.75
CA LYS A 176 14.92 6.24 -29.07
C LYS A 176 14.13 7.45 -29.61
N LEU A 177 13.63 8.30 -28.71
CA LEU A 177 12.95 9.55 -29.07
C LEU A 177 13.93 10.73 -29.28
N GLY A 178 15.25 10.50 -29.17
CA GLY A 178 16.27 11.52 -29.38
C GLY A 178 16.63 12.35 -28.14
N PHE A 179 16.14 11.96 -26.98
CA PHE A 179 16.63 12.57 -25.74
C PHE A 179 18.06 12.11 -25.43
N HIS A 180 18.86 13.00 -24.91
CA HIS A 180 20.20 12.72 -24.44
C HIS A 180 20.40 13.17 -23.00
N ARG A 181 21.23 12.44 -22.26
CA ARG A 181 21.53 12.77 -20.87
C ARG A 181 22.26 14.10 -20.75
N VAL A 182 21.85 14.94 -19.80
CA VAL A 182 22.50 16.21 -19.49
C VAL A 182 23.02 16.21 -18.05
N PRO A 183 24.14 16.95 -17.75
CA PRO A 183 24.76 16.97 -16.44
C PRO A 183 24.02 17.93 -15.48
N VAL A 184 22.73 17.72 -15.36
CA VAL A 184 21.84 18.45 -14.44
C VAL A 184 21.17 17.44 -13.57
N LEU A 185 21.18 17.66 -12.25
CA LEU A 185 20.59 16.75 -11.29
C LEU A 185 19.35 17.36 -10.65
N ALA A 186 18.38 16.53 -10.43
CA ALA A 186 17.17 16.89 -9.74
C ALA A 186 17.41 16.95 -8.22
N VAL A 187 17.07 18.07 -7.59
CA VAL A 187 17.07 18.23 -6.13
C VAL A 187 15.64 18.27 -5.66
N LYS A 188 15.32 17.43 -4.70
CA LYS A 188 13.99 17.34 -4.10
C LYS A 188 14.03 17.60 -2.60
N ARG A 189 12.91 18.03 -2.06
CA ARG A 189 12.73 18.14 -0.61
C ARG A 189 12.32 16.78 -0.05
N LYS A 190 12.96 16.39 1.07
CA LYS A 190 12.61 15.17 1.80
C LYS A 190 11.19 15.28 2.38
N ASN A 191 10.37 14.27 2.10
CA ASN A 191 9.02 14.12 2.63
C ASN A 191 8.65 12.63 2.68
N ALA A 192 7.52 12.28 3.28
CA ALA A 192 7.08 10.89 3.42
C ALA A 192 6.81 10.16 2.09
N ILE A 193 6.55 10.90 1.01
CA ILE A 193 6.27 10.29 -0.31
C ILE A 193 7.58 9.81 -0.97
N ASN A 194 8.66 10.57 -0.81
CA ASN A 194 9.94 10.27 -1.45
C ASN A 194 10.98 9.65 -0.50
N GLU A 195 10.57 9.32 0.72
CA GLU A 195 11.45 8.71 1.72
C GLU A 195 12.20 7.47 1.22
N PRO A 196 11.60 6.54 0.47
CA PRO A 196 12.31 5.37 -0.07
C PRO A 196 13.48 5.70 -0.99
N LEU A 197 13.53 6.92 -1.54
CA LEU A 197 14.60 7.35 -2.46
C LEU A 197 15.90 7.79 -1.74
N PHE A 198 15.84 8.02 -0.43
CA PHE A 198 17.00 8.46 0.36
C PHE A 198 17.21 7.69 1.67
N THR A 199 16.39 6.69 1.95
CA THR A 199 16.57 5.72 3.04
C THR A 199 16.95 4.36 2.48
N HIS A 200 17.76 3.61 3.23
CA HIS A 200 18.02 2.21 2.89
C HIS A 200 16.97 1.35 3.58
N PRO A 201 16.35 0.40 2.88
CA PRO A 201 15.54 -0.60 3.56
C PRO A 201 16.46 -1.43 4.49
N PRO A 202 16.20 -1.43 5.81
CA PRO A 202 17.09 -2.11 6.75
C PRO A 202 17.00 -3.63 6.68
N GLU A 203 15.88 -4.18 6.24
CA GLU A 203 15.59 -5.61 6.19
C GLU A 203 14.83 -5.97 4.91
N THR A 204 14.94 -7.21 4.48
CA THR A 204 14.25 -7.71 3.29
C THR A 204 12.94 -8.43 3.66
N ILE A 205 12.04 -8.57 2.69
CA ILE A 205 10.81 -9.34 2.84
C ILE A 205 11.14 -10.83 3.16
N ASP A 206 12.30 -11.31 2.74
CA ASP A 206 12.74 -12.69 2.98
C ASP A 206 13.01 -12.99 4.46
N ASP A 207 13.29 -11.97 5.26
CA ASP A 207 13.54 -12.09 6.70
C ASP A 207 12.24 -12.18 7.53
N LEU A 208 11.08 -11.88 6.92
CA LEU A 208 9.79 -11.92 7.59
C LEU A 208 9.36 -13.34 7.94
N ASN A 209 8.67 -13.48 9.08
CA ASN A 209 8.00 -14.73 9.44
C ASN A 209 6.89 -15.09 8.39
N PRO A 210 6.46 -16.38 8.31
CA PRO A 210 5.53 -16.82 7.28
C PRO A 210 4.19 -16.06 7.23
N TYR A 211 3.70 -15.54 8.35
CA TYR A 211 2.42 -14.83 8.42
C TYR A 211 2.53 -13.44 7.84
N ALA A 212 3.56 -12.69 8.24
CA ALA A 212 3.87 -11.37 7.68
C ALA A 212 4.24 -11.48 6.20
N ARG A 213 4.99 -12.53 5.81
CA ARG A 213 5.42 -12.80 4.44
C ARG A 213 4.24 -12.92 3.47
N ILE A 214 3.17 -13.64 3.84
CA ILE A 214 1.96 -13.78 3.01
C ILE A 214 1.36 -12.40 2.67
N ILE A 215 1.34 -11.49 3.65
CA ILE A 215 0.79 -10.15 3.46
C ILE A 215 1.74 -9.29 2.60
N ALA A 216 3.04 -9.37 2.86
CA ALA A 216 4.07 -8.67 2.10
C ALA A 216 4.07 -9.07 0.62
N ASP A 217 4.07 -10.38 0.33
CA ASP A 217 4.05 -10.90 -1.04
C ASP A 217 2.79 -10.45 -1.80
N GLU A 218 1.62 -10.48 -1.15
CA GLU A 218 0.39 -10.00 -1.75
C GLU A 218 0.39 -8.47 -1.94
N ALA A 219 0.98 -7.72 -1.02
CA ALA A 219 1.15 -6.28 -1.15
C ALA A 219 2.03 -5.94 -2.37
N VAL A 220 3.19 -6.59 -2.50
CA VAL A 220 4.08 -6.43 -3.67
C VAL A 220 3.38 -6.79 -4.96
N ARG A 221 2.63 -7.91 -4.98
CA ARG A 221 1.85 -8.33 -6.15
C ARG A 221 0.84 -7.27 -6.60
N ARG A 222 0.33 -6.46 -5.68
CA ARG A 222 -0.59 -5.33 -5.94
C ARG A 222 0.11 -4.01 -6.25
N GLY A 223 1.44 -3.98 -6.31
CA GLY A 223 2.21 -2.75 -6.50
C GLY A 223 2.27 -1.86 -5.26
N ILE A 224 2.01 -2.42 -4.07
CA ILE A 224 2.17 -1.74 -2.80
C ILE A 224 3.63 -1.87 -2.38
N HIS A 225 4.28 -0.77 -2.05
CA HIS A 225 5.63 -0.78 -1.51
C HIS A 225 5.62 -1.33 -0.08
N VAL A 226 6.52 -2.27 0.19
CA VAL A 226 6.69 -2.91 1.50
C VAL A 226 8.07 -2.56 2.05
N GLU A 227 8.10 -1.96 3.22
CA GLU A 227 9.31 -1.72 4.01
C GLU A 227 9.22 -2.52 5.30
N VAL A 228 10.16 -3.42 5.52
CA VAL A 228 10.25 -4.20 6.76
C VAL A 228 10.84 -3.31 7.84
N ILE A 229 10.10 -3.11 8.93
CA ILE A 229 10.52 -2.32 10.10
C ILE A 229 11.21 -3.23 11.10
N ASP A 230 10.62 -4.40 11.36
CA ASP A 230 11.13 -5.40 12.27
C ASP A 230 10.67 -6.79 11.82
N ALA A 231 11.59 -7.61 11.34
CA ALA A 231 11.30 -8.94 10.82
C ALA A 231 10.89 -9.93 11.92
N GLU A 232 11.44 -9.79 13.13
CA GLU A 232 11.15 -10.70 14.24
C GLU A 232 9.67 -10.61 14.65
N THR A 233 9.14 -9.41 14.76
CA THR A 233 7.73 -9.17 15.11
C THR A 233 6.80 -9.19 13.90
N GLY A 234 7.35 -9.19 12.67
CA GLY A 234 6.59 -9.09 11.42
C GLY A 234 5.98 -7.70 11.21
N GLU A 235 6.64 -6.64 11.74
CA GLU A 235 6.21 -5.26 11.56
C GLU A 235 6.72 -4.69 10.25
N MET A 236 5.81 -4.10 9.47
CA MET A 236 6.12 -3.53 8.16
C MET A 236 5.28 -2.30 7.87
N ARG A 237 5.85 -1.41 7.05
CA ARG A 237 5.16 -0.26 6.48
C ARG A 237 4.72 -0.56 5.05
N LEU A 238 3.44 -0.46 4.79
CA LEU A 238 2.84 -0.61 3.48
C LEU A 238 2.54 0.78 2.92
N SER A 239 3.02 1.08 1.70
CA SER A 239 2.84 2.40 1.09
C SER A 239 2.29 2.29 -0.32
N HIS A 240 1.24 3.06 -0.62
CA HIS A 240 0.64 3.10 -1.95
C HIS A 240 -0.13 4.42 -2.17
N GLY A 241 0.08 5.07 -3.31
CA GLY A 241 -0.63 6.30 -3.67
C GLY A 241 -0.51 7.43 -2.64
N GLY A 242 0.66 7.58 -2.00
CA GLY A 242 0.90 8.57 -0.95
C GLY A 242 0.25 8.28 0.40
N ARG A 243 -0.34 7.10 0.56
CA ARG A 243 -0.86 6.61 1.84
C ARG A 243 0.07 5.56 2.39
N THR A 244 0.25 5.57 3.70
CA THR A 244 1.02 4.57 4.43
C THR A 244 0.18 3.96 5.54
N VAL A 245 0.46 2.71 5.86
CA VAL A 245 -0.09 2.02 7.01
C VAL A 245 0.97 1.11 7.61
N ILE A 246 1.09 1.12 8.93
CA ILE A 246 1.94 0.18 9.65
C ILE A 246 1.09 -1.04 10.01
N THR A 247 1.65 -2.21 9.75
CA THR A 247 1.04 -3.49 10.10
C THR A 247 2.04 -4.33 10.89
N ARG A 248 1.53 -5.11 11.81
CA ARG A 248 2.25 -6.19 12.47
C ARG A 248 1.53 -7.49 12.14
N GLU A 249 2.07 -8.26 11.21
CA GLU A 249 1.34 -9.37 10.59
C GLU A 249 -0.04 -8.90 10.09
N SER A 250 -1.13 -9.54 10.54
CA SER A 250 -2.52 -9.17 10.17
C SER A 250 -3.13 -8.03 10.98
N LEU A 251 -2.44 -7.50 11.97
CA LEU A 251 -2.86 -6.32 12.72
C LEU A 251 -2.39 -5.05 12.01
N SER A 252 -3.15 -3.99 12.10
CA SER A 252 -2.74 -2.69 11.56
C SER A 252 -2.97 -1.57 12.57
N GLU A 253 -2.37 -0.43 12.35
CA GLU A 253 -2.57 0.78 13.15
C GLU A 253 -4.03 1.27 13.18
N TYR A 254 -4.89 0.76 12.27
CA TYR A 254 -6.34 1.00 12.34
C TYR A 254 -7.03 0.21 13.44
N THR A 255 -6.37 -0.78 14.03
CA THR A 255 -6.88 -1.51 15.19
C THR A 255 -6.61 -0.70 16.45
N SER A 256 -7.64 -0.14 17.04
CA SER A 256 -7.48 0.66 18.27
C SER A 256 -7.03 -0.21 19.45
N ALA A 257 -6.31 0.39 20.41
CA ALA A 257 -5.95 -0.27 21.66
C ALA A 257 -7.17 -0.80 22.43
N VAL A 258 -8.32 -0.11 22.33
CA VAL A 258 -9.60 -0.56 22.90
C VAL A 258 -10.09 -1.82 22.20
N ALA A 259 -10.01 -1.91 20.87
CA ALA A 259 -10.38 -3.11 20.12
C ALA A 259 -9.47 -4.30 20.49
N MET A 260 -8.17 -4.09 20.57
CA MET A 260 -7.20 -5.10 21.02
C MET A 260 -7.51 -5.61 22.44
N SER A 261 -7.73 -4.70 23.37
CA SER A 261 -8.06 -5.05 24.76
C SER A 261 -9.36 -5.88 24.85
N ARG A 262 -10.35 -5.59 24.00
CA ARG A 262 -11.60 -6.37 23.94
C ARG A 262 -11.38 -7.78 23.38
N CYS A 263 -10.54 -7.93 22.35
CA CYS A 263 -10.23 -9.21 21.75
C CYS A 263 -9.36 -10.10 22.64
N ASP A 264 -8.45 -9.50 23.40
CA ASP A 264 -7.55 -10.22 24.32
C ASP A 264 -8.29 -10.81 25.55
N ASP A 265 -9.27 -10.07 26.09
CA ASP A 265 -10.04 -10.52 27.27
C ASP A 265 -11.28 -11.33 26.83
N LYS A 266 -11.19 -12.67 26.93
CA LYS A 266 -12.26 -13.59 26.55
C LYS A 266 -13.56 -13.37 27.34
N ARG A 267 -13.45 -12.94 28.62
CA ARG A 267 -14.60 -12.58 29.46
C ARG A 267 -15.32 -11.34 28.91
N LEU A 268 -14.56 -10.31 28.55
CA LEU A 268 -15.11 -9.08 27.97
C LEU A 268 -15.71 -9.31 26.60
N THR A 269 -15.00 -10.02 25.72
CA THR A 269 -15.52 -10.43 24.39
C THR A 269 -16.85 -11.17 24.52
N ARG A 270 -16.91 -12.17 25.38
CA ARG A 270 -18.12 -12.94 25.64
C ARG A 270 -19.30 -12.06 26.05
N ARG A 271 -19.09 -11.12 26.99
CA ARG A 271 -20.13 -10.20 27.44
C ARG A 271 -20.63 -9.32 26.30
N ILE A 272 -19.74 -8.69 25.55
CA ILE A 272 -20.08 -7.81 24.43
C ILE A 272 -20.86 -8.57 23.35
N VAL A 273 -20.43 -9.77 23.01
CA VAL A 273 -21.08 -10.62 22.00
C VAL A 273 -22.48 -11.04 22.46
N SER A 274 -22.63 -11.40 23.74
CA SER A 274 -23.93 -11.75 24.34
C SER A 274 -24.87 -10.55 24.40
N GLU A 275 -24.38 -9.37 24.79
CA GLU A 275 -25.16 -8.12 24.79
C GLU A 275 -25.63 -7.71 23.39
N ALA A 276 -24.88 -8.10 22.36
CA ALA A 276 -25.28 -7.92 20.96
C ALA A 276 -26.30 -8.97 20.47
N GLY A 277 -26.80 -9.84 21.34
CA GLY A 277 -27.81 -10.85 21.02
C GLY A 277 -27.30 -12.12 20.36
N ILE A 278 -25.98 -12.31 20.31
CA ILE A 278 -25.36 -13.51 19.75
C ILE A 278 -25.27 -14.57 20.88
N ALA A 279 -25.72 -15.79 20.60
CA ALA A 279 -25.63 -16.88 21.55
C ALA A 279 -24.16 -17.20 21.89
N VAL A 280 -23.87 -17.26 23.18
CA VAL A 280 -22.57 -17.69 23.72
C VAL A 280 -22.76 -18.89 24.61
N PRO A 281 -21.75 -19.81 24.72
CA PRO A 281 -21.83 -20.94 25.63
C PRO A 281 -22.10 -20.49 27.08
N ARG A 282 -22.79 -21.26 27.88
CA ARG A 282 -22.89 -20.99 29.33
C ARG A 282 -21.51 -20.98 29.95
N GLY A 283 -21.22 -20.04 30.84
CA GLY A 283 -19.90 -19.96 31.43
C GLY A 283 -19.80 -18.92 32.54
N ARG A 284 -18.76 -19.08 33.37
CA ARG A 284 -18.48 -18.20 34.51
C ARG A 284 -16.97 -18.05 34.73
N LEU A 285 -16.57 -17.06 35.49
CA LEU A 285 -15.23 -17.03 36.08
C LEU A 285 -15.13 -18.07 37.18
N ALA A 286 -14.00 -18.77 37.22
CA ALA A 286 -13.68 -19.71 38.28
C ALA A 286 -13.54 -19.00 39.64
N THR A 287 -14.13 -19.58 40.65
CA THR A 287 -14.00 -19.15 42.05
C THR A 287 -12.97 -20.00 42.79
N PHE A 288 -12.54 -21.11 42.19
CA PHE A 288 -11.58 -22.09 42.76
C PHE A 288 -12.09 -22.73 44.05
N ASP A 289 -13.40 -23.04 44.07
CA ASP A 289 -14.09 -23.66 45.20
C ASP A 289 -15.20 -24.62 44.71
N ALA A 290 -16.07 -25.06 45.63
CA ALA A 290 -17.15 -25.99 45.35
C ALA A 290 -18.16 -25.50 44.30
N ASP A 291 -18.27 -24.18 44.07
CA ASP A 291 -19.20 -23.62 43.09
C ASP A 291 -18.79 -23.94 41.65
N ASP A 292 -17.48 -24.11 41.40
CA ASP A 292 -17.00 -24.53 40.07
C ASP A 292 -17.40 -25.95 39.77
N HIS A 293 -17.29 -26.85 40.76
CA HIS A 293 -17.75 -28.26 40.63
C HIS A 293 -19.27 -28.34 40.44
N ALA A 294 -20.04 -27.51 41.19
CA ALA A 294 -21.47 -27.41 41.03
C ALA A 294 -21.88 -26.96 39.62
N PHE A 295 -21.17 -25.98 39.06
CA PHE A 295 -21.39 -25.51 37.71
C PHE A 295 -21.13 -26.62 36.66
N VAL A 296 -20.01 -27.36 36.79
CA VAL A 296 -19.71 -28.48 35.87
C VAL A 296 -20.73 -29.58 35.98
N ALA A 297 -21.20 -29.92 37.21
CA ALA A 297 -22.26 -30.92 37.41
C ALA A 297 -23.57 -30.49 36.76
N GLU A 298 -23.87 -29.19 36.69
CA GLU A 298 -25.08 -28.66 36.06
C GLU A 298 -25.01 -28.65 34.52
N VAL A 299 -23.87 -28.20 33.93
CA VAL A 299 -23.75 -27.95 32.48
C VAL A 299 -23.15 -29.13 31.70
N GLY A 300 -22.49 -30.05 32.37
CA GLY A 300 -21.82 -31.24 31.78
C GLY A 300 -20.42 -30.85 31.26
N ASP A 301 -20.08 -31.37 30.10
CA ASP A 301 -18.74 -31.17 29.45
C ASP A 301 -18.37 -29.71 29.32
N VAL A 302 -17.21 -29.34 29.84
CA VAL A 302 -16.73 -27.95 29.86
C VAL A 302 -15.36 -27.77 29.24
N VAL A 303 -15.06 -26.52 28.94
CA VAL A 303 -13.73 -26.02 28.56
C VAL A 303 -13.25 -25.06 29.65
N VAL A 304 -12.06 -25.30 30.15
CA VAL A 304 -11.36 -24.42 31.09
C VAL A 304 -10.26 -23.68 30.33
N LYS A 305 -10.22 -22.35 30.48
CA LYS A 305 -9.26 -21.51 29.76
C LYS A 305 -8.90 -20.25 30.55
N PRO A 306 -7.65 -19.75 30.44
CA PRO A 306 -7.30 -18.44 30.99
C PRO A 306 -8.11 -17.36 30.27
N THR A 307 -8.48 -16.27 30.97
CA THR A 307 -9.23 -15.15 30.36
C THR A 307 -8.40 -14.41 29.32
N ARG A 308 -7.07 -14.45 29.43
CA ARG A 308 -6.12 -13.89 28.46
C ARG A 308 -5.13 -14.96 28.01
N GLY A 309 -4.50 -14.76 26.88
CA GLY A 309 -3.53 -15.66 26.28
C GLY A 309 -3.94 -16.22 24.94
N GLU A 310 -2.97 -16.74 24.21
CA GLU A 310 -3.04 -17.14 22.81
C GLU A 310 -2.62 -18.59 22.59
N GLN A 311 -2.81 -19.10 21.37
CA GLN A 311 -2.29 -20.38 20.88
C GLN A 311 -2.71 -21.61 21.69
N GLY A 312 -3.82 -21.53 22.44
CA GLY A 312 -4.32 -22.67 23.20
C GLY A 312 -3.57 -22.95 24.50
N LYS A 313 -2.62 -22.09 24.93
CA LYS A 313 -1.89 -22.29 26.18
C LYS A 313 -2.84 -22.23 27.39
N GLY A 314 -2.76 -23.25 28.24
CA GLY A 314 -3.58 -23.36 29.43
C GLY A 314 -5.07 -23.70 29.16
N ILE A 315 -5.43 -24.10 27.94
CA ILE A 315 -6.79 -24.53 27.60
C ILE A 315 -6.90 -26.05 27.79
N THR A 316 -7.96 -26.48 28.48
CA THR A 316 -8.35 -27.90 28.61
C THR A 316 -9.79 -28.05 28.15
N VAL A 317 -10.03 -29.02 27.27
CA VAL A 317 -11.34 -29.30 26.65
C VAL A 317 -11.82 -30.68 27.03
N GLY A 318 -13.12 -30.84 27.23
CA GLY A 318 -13.73 -32.16 27.46
C GLY A 318 -13.56 -32.61 28.91
N ILE A 319 -13.83 -31.72 29.84
CA ILE A 319 -13.74 -31.99 31.30
C ILE A 319 -15.14 -32.38 31.80
N ASP A 320 -15.28 -33.60 32.31
CA ASP A 320 -16.53 -34.10 32.83
C ASP A 320 -16.45 -34.62 34.29
N GLY A 321 -15.27 -34.58 34.90
CA GLY A 321 -14.99 -35.08 36.25
C GLY A 321 -14.31 -34.04 37.18
N PRO A 322 -14.50 -34.19 38.51
CA PRO A 322 -13.98 -33.25 39.51
C PRO A 322 -12.45 -33.17 39.56
N GLU A 323 -11.75 -34.31 39.45
CA GLU A 323 -10.28 -34.35 39.50
C GLU A 323 -9.66 -33.69 38.26
N GLU A 324 -10.29 -33.87 37.10
CA GLU A 324 -9.86 -33.25 35.85
C GLU A 324 -10.10 -31.73 35.88
N LEU A 325 -11.20 -31.29 36.51
CA LEU A 325 -11.49 -29.87 36.68
C LEU A 325 -10.40 -29.16 37.48
N ASP A 326 -10.04 -29.69 38.63
CA ASP A 326 -9.02 -29.11 39.50
C ASP A 326 -7.65 -29.00 38.81
N ALA A 327 -7.27 -30.05 38.09
CA ALA A 327 -6.03 -30.03 37.31
C ALA A 327 -6.07 -29.01 36.16
N ALA A 328 -7.22 -28.87 35.49
CA ALA A 328 -7.40 -27.90 34.42
C ALA A 328 -7.38 -26.43 34.92
N LEU A 329 -8.04 -26.19 36.06
CA LEU A 329 -8.04 -24.89 36.72
C LEU A 329 -6.62 -24.48 37.16
N ALA A 330 -5.85 -25.41 37.73
CA ALA A 330 -4.46 -25.16 38.11
C ALA A 330 -3.61 -24.76 36.87
N ARG A 331 -3.66 -25.54 35.79
CA ARG A 331 -2.93 -25.23 34.54
C ARG A 331 -3.32 -23.90 33.92
N ALA A 332 -4.61 -23.57 33.89
CA ALA A 332 -5.08 -22.31 33.35
C ALA A 332 -4.62 -21.12 34.20
N ARG A 333 -4.60 -21.29 35.54
CA ARG A 333 -4.17 -20.27 36.50
C ARG A 333 -2.66 -19.95 36.42
N GLU A 334 -1.84 -20.93 36.01
CA GLU A 334 -0.42 -20.68 35.72
C GLU A 334 -0.22 -19.65 34.59
N GLN A 335 -1.15 -19.60 33.65
CA GLN A 335 -1.10 -18.67 32.53
C GLN A 335 -1.72 -17.30 32.85
N HIS A 336 -2.82 -17.28 33.61
CA HIS A 336 -3.51 -16.06 34.02
C HIS A 336 -4.31 -16.28 35.32
N PRO A 337 -4.32 -15.31 36.25
CA PRO A 337 -5.00 -15.47 37.54
C PRO A 337 -6.51 -15.63 37.43
N GLU A 338 -7.13 -15.01 36.42
CA GLU A 338 -8.56 -15.18 36.12
C GLU A 338 -8.73 -16.31 35.09
N VAL A 339 -9.58 -17.27 35.43
CA VAL A 339 -9.87 -18.46 34.61
C VAL A 339 -11.34 -18.49 34.27
N LEU A 340 -11.68 -18.84 33.04
CA LEU A 340 -13.03 -18.99 32.53
C LEU A 340 -13.36 -20.46 32.38
N ILE A 341 -14.53 -20.88 32.94
CA ILE A 341 -15.14 -22.18 32.72
C ILE A 341 -16.32 -21.97 31.79
N GLU A 342 -16.38 -22.66 30.68
CA GLU A 342 -17.49 -22.57 29.71
C GLU A 342 -17.98 -23.95 29.32
N GLN A 343 -19.28 -24.06 29.14
CA GLN A 343 -19.89 -25.24 28.54
C GLN A 343 -19.28 -25.50 27.15
N ARG A 344 -18.91 -26.72 26.85
CA ARG A 344 -18.41 -27.06 25.52
C ARG A 344 -19.55 -26.93 24.50
N ALA A 345 -19.34 -26.12 23.48
CA ALA A 345 -20.28 -25.98 22.37
C ALA A 345 -20.04 -27.14 21.38
N PRO A 346 -21.11 -27.90 21.02
CA PRO A 346 -20.99 -28.89 19.94
C PRO A 346 -20.92 -28.18 18.59
N GLY A 347 -20.23 -28.77 17.62
CA GLY A 347 -20.15 -28.29 16.25
C GLY A 347 -18.72 -28.17 15.73
N ASP A 348 -18.62 -27.68 14.53
CA ASP A 348 -17.36 -27.46 13.85
C ASP A 348 -16.73 -26.11 14.24
N ASP A 349 -15.39 -26.05 14.25
CA ASP A 349 -14.65 -24.80 14.50
C ASP A 349 -14.59 -23.95 13.23
N LEU A 350 -15.45 -22.96 13.13
CA LEU A 350 -15.53 -22.04 11.99
C LEU A 350 -14.78 -20.75 12.29
N ARG A 351 -13.80 -20.42 11.45
CA ARG A 351 -13.09 -19.13 11.47
C ARG A 351 -13.62 -18.21 10.38
N LEU A 352 -14.09 -17.03 10.76
CA LEU A 352 -14.48 -15.96 9.86
C LEU A 352 -13.41 -14.87 9.88
N VAL A 353 -13.00 -14.42 8.70
CA VAL A 353 -12.13 -13.22 8.55
C VAL A 353 -13.03 -12.05 8.15
N VAL A 354 -13.03 -11.02 8.99
CA VAL A 354 -13.84 -9.83 8.78
C VAL A 354 -12.92 -8.63 8.61
N ILE A 355 -13.05 -7.93 7.49
CA ILE A 355 -12.29 -6.71 7.19
C ILE A 355 -13.29 -5.61 6.86
N ASN A 356 -13.15 -4.47 7.54
CA ASN A 356 -14.04 -3.31 7.37
C ASN A 356 -15.55 -3.69 7.42
N GLY A 357 -15.93 -4.50 8.41
CA GLY A 357 -17.30 -4.94 8.60
C GLY A 357 -17.84 -5.95 7.59
N LYS A 358 -17.00 -6.47 6.68
CA LYS A 358 -17.39 -7.47 5.68
C LYS A 358 -16.67 -8.79 5.91
N VAL A 359 -17.38 -9.89 5.84
CA VAL A 359 -16.78 -11.23 5.82
C VAL A 359 -16.10 -11.43 4.47
N VAL A 360 -14.77 -11.56 4.48
CA VAL A 360 -13.95 -11.73 3.28
C VAL A 360 -13.48 -13.17 3.08
N ALA A 361 -13.46 -13.98 4.15
CA ALA A 361 -13.13 -15.40 4.09
C ALA A 361 -13.79 -16.16 5.23
N ALA A 362 -14.00 -17.46 5.01
CA ALA A 362 -14.43 -18.42 6.02
C ALA A 362 -13.62 -19.71 5.88
N ALA A 363 -13.22 -20.30 6.99
CA ALA A 363 -12.47 -21.54 7.02
C ALA A 363 -12.97 -22.45 8.14
N LEU A 364 -13.18 -23.72 7.82
CA LEU A 364 -13.43 -24.76 8.80
C LEU A 364 -12.10 -25.31 9.31
N ARG A 365 -11.84 -25.17 10.61
CA ARG A 365 -10.63 -25.70 11.23
C ARG A 365 -10.87 -27.12 11.71
N ARG A 366 -10.08 -28.04 11.20
CA ARG A 366 -10.10 -29.44 11.67
C ARG A 366 -8.79 -29.73 12.39
N PRO A 367 -8.82 -30.50 13.48
CA PRO A 367 -7.60 -31.03 14.08
C PRO A 367 -6.77 -31.79 13.04
N ALA A 368 -5.45 -31.74 13.17
CA ALA A 368 -4.59 -32.54 12.34
C ALA A 368 -4.80 -34.02 12.68
N GLU A 369 -5.16 -34.80 11.68
CA GLU A 369 -5.34 -36.24 11.83
C GLU A 369 -4.22 -36.99 11.08
N VAL A 370 -3.62 -37.95 11.73
CA VAL A 370 -2.65 -38.86 11.11
C VAL A 370 -3.23 -40.27 11.14
N VAL A 371 -3.46 -40.82 9.97
CA VAL A 371 -3.85 -42.23 9.85
C VAL A 371 -2.58 -43.08 9.91
N GLY A 372 -2.43 -43.83 10.98
CA GLY A 372 -1.34 -44.79 11.15
C GLY A 372 -1.41 -45.89 10.08
N THR A 373 -0.38 -45.99 9.25
CA THR A 373 -0.28 -47.04 8.20
C THR A 373 0.22 -48.35 8.74
N GLY A 374 0.49 -48.47 10.04
CA GLY A 374 1.09 -49.68 10.65
C GLY A 374 2.57 -49.89 10.29
N LYS A 375 3.17 -48.94 9.59
CA LYS A 375 4.61 -48.93 9.28
C LYS A 375 5.23 -47.75 10.00
N HIS A 376 5.80 -48.04 11.18
CA HIS A 376 6.44 -47.11 12.15
C HIS A 376 5.50 -46.18 12.89
#